data_ff5d289ba4355b1bc63878368350a4c5
#
_entry.id   ff5d289ba4355b1bc63878368350a4c5
#
_cell.length_a   1.000
_cell.length_b   1.000
_cell.length_c   1.000
_cell.angle_alpha   90.00
_cell.angle_beta   90.00
_cell.angle_gamma   90.00
#
_symmetry.space_group_name_H-M   'P 1'
#
loop_
_entity.id
_entity.type
_entity.pdbx_description
1 polymer ?
#
loop_
_entity_poly.entity_id
_entity_poly.type
_entity_poly.pdbx_seq_one_letter_code
_entity_poly.pdbx_strand_id
1 'polypeptide(L)'
;TNYAEIAFGHAREINERLTVGAKVKALVGLAKATVHIDERNILASQDKWTITPKNAELYMSAKGLIVPTKGETGNYQEDDYILDANGDRTQQLKEGTDGQISYDDLDFDTDNLGPTGFGMAIDLGATYKLNDEWTFSASLLDLGFISWKNTTKGTMSKDFTFDGFSEISVKDDGTNSENKLDNQVDQLVDDLADLAKFDKAGEGMKRTTALAATLHLGAQYTLPAY
;
A
#
# COMPACT_ATOMS: atom_id res chain seq x y z
N THR A 1 4.12 5.18 2.59
CA THR A 1 5.59 5.20 2.64
C THR A 1 6.03 6.03 3.82
N ASN A 2 6.86 5.44 4.70
CA ASN A 2 7.45 6.10 5.86
C ASN A 2 8.97 6.11 5.73
N TYR A 3 9.57 7.27 5.81
CA TYR A 3 11.02 7.46 5.82
C TYR A 3 11.42 8.65 6.67
N ALA A 4 12.63 8.63 7.21
CA ALA A 4 13.28 9.77 7.83
C ALA A 4 14.22 10.44 6.82
N GLU A 5 14.39 11.74 6.94
CA GLU A 5 15.21 12.54 6.05
C GLU A 5 16.24 13.34 6.89
N ILE A 6 17.48 13.35 6.42
CA ILE A 6 18.52 14.26 6.88
C ILE A 6 18.89 15.11 5.69
N ALA A 7 18.69 16.42 5.82
CA ALA A 7 18.88 17.33 4.70
C ALA A 7 19.92 18.41 5.03
N PHE A 8 20.73 18.71 4.02
CA PHE A 8 21.65 19.84 4.06
C PHE A 8 21.39 20.74 2.86
N GLY A 9 21.09 22.02 3.12
CA GLY A 9 20.75 22.99 2.09
C GLY A 9 21.57 24.24 2.17
N HIS A 10 21.79 24.85 1.01
CA HIS A 10 22.46 26.13 0.88
C HIS A 10 21.73 26.98 -0.17
N ALA A 11 21.58 28.26 0.14
CA ALA A 11 21.07 29.24 -0.81
C ALA A 11 22.04 30.42 -0.90
N ARG A 12 22.18 30.99 -2.09
CA ARG A 12 23.09 32.09 -2.35
C ARG A 12 22.49 33.08 -3.35
N GLU A 13 22.64 34.34 -3.06
CA GLU A 13 22.45 35.41 -4.01
C GLU A 13 23.60 35.40 -5.03
N ILE A 14 23.27 35.19 -6.28
CA ILE A 14 24.21 35.24 -7.41
C ILE A 14 24.44 36.69 -7.83
N ASN A 15 23.40 37.48 -7.78
CA ASN A 15 23.39 38.92 -8.00
C ASN A 15 22.13 39.54 -7.34
N GLU A 16 21.98 40.86 -7.42
CA GLU A 16 20.84 41.60 -6.81
C GLU A 16 19.47 41.11 -7.24
N ARG A 17 19.37 40.37 -8.35
CA ARG A 17 18.11 39.89 -8.93
C ARG A 17 17.89 38.39 -8.81
N LEU A 18 18.98 37.61 -8.68
CA LEU A 18 18.91 36.16 -8.74
C LEU A 18 19.45 35.50 -7.46
N THR A 19 18.59 34.79 -6.77
CA THR A 19 18.94 33.90 -5.69
C THR A 19 18.70 32.45 -6.13
N VAL A 20 19.66 31.57 -5.89
CA VAL A 20 19.53 30.13 -6.15
C VAL A 20 19.78 29.35 -4.88
N GLY A 21 19.12 28.22 -4.76
CA GLY A 21 19.28 27.31 -3.63
C GLY A 21 19.27 25.86 -4.08
N ALA A 22 20.00 25.05 -3.34
CA ALA A 22 19.96 23.60 -3.49
C ALA A 22 19.96 22.95 -2.10
N LYS A 23 19.29 21.80 -1.99
CA LYS A 23 19.28 20.97 -0.80
C LYS A 23 19.54 19.52 -1.22
N VAL A 24 20.43 18.83 -0.53
CA VAL A 24 20.67 17.40 -0.68
C VAL A 24 20.09 16.69 0.52
N LYS A 25 19.40 15.60 0.27
CA LYS A 25 18.69 14.80 1.27
C LYS A 25 19.23 13.38 1.29
N ALA A 26 19.56 12.88 2.47
CA ALA A 26 19.79 11.47 2.73
C ALA A 26 18.49 10.90 3.30
N LEU A 27 18.00 9.80 2.75
CA LEU A 27 16.70 9.21 3.07
C LEU A 27 16.90 7.85 3.70
N VAL A 28 16.23 7.61 4.83
CA VAL A 28 16.25 6.35 5.57
C VAL A 28 14.85 5.80 5.58
N GLY A 29 14.57 4.80 4.74
CA GLY A 29 13.27 4.17 4.63
C GLY A 29 12.99 3.24 5.81
N LEU A 30 11.86 3.43 6.47
CA LEU A 30 11.42 2.65 7.62
C LEU A 30 10.40 1.59 7.22
N ALA A 31 9.36 1.99 6.49
CA ALA A 31 8.33 1.08 6.01
C ALA A 31 7.68 1.60 4.73
N LYS A 32 7.29 0.68 3.86
CA LYS A 32 6.53 0.97 2.65
C LYS A 32 5.55 -0.14 2.35
N ALA A 33 4.31 0.25 2.05
CA ALA A 33 3.33 -0.61 1.41
C ALA A 33 2.84 0.06 0.13
N THR A 34 2.67 -0.72 -0.93
CA THR A 34 2.17 -0.24 -2.23
C THR A 34 1.34 -1.33 -2.85
N VAL A 35 0.12 -0.98 -3.22
CA VAL A 35 -0.74 -1.81 -4.07
C VAL A 35 -0.70 -1.24 -5.49
N HIS A 36 -0.45 -2.10 -6.45
CA HIS A 36 -0.47 -1.77 -7.87
C HIS A 36 -1.53 -2.62 -8.57
N ILE A 37 -2.43 -1.98 -9.28
CA ILE A 37 -3.50 -2.65 -10.02
C ILE A 37 -3.49 -2.08 -11.43
N ASP A 38 -3.12 -2.90 -12.42
CA ASP A 38 -2.98 -2.45 -13.80
C ASP A 38 -4.33 -2.17 -14.46
N GLU A 39 -5.28 -3.07 -14.28
CA GLU A 39 -6.58 -2.98 -14.92
C GLU A 39 -7.69 -3.52 -14.01
N ARG A 40 -8.83 -2.87 -14.00
CA ARG A 40 -10.05 -3.34 -13.32
C ARG A 40 -11.16 -3.49 -14.34
N ASN A 41 -11.62 -4.70 -14.53
CA ASN A 41 -12.84 -4.94 -15.28
C ASN A 41 -14.00 -5.03 -14.31
N ILE A 42 -14.99 -4.16 -14.47
CA ILE A 42 -16.24 -4.20 -13.72
C ILE A 42 -17.35 -4.47 -14.72
N LEU A 43 -17.92 -5.64 -14.66
CA LEU A 43 -19.10 -6.00 -15.40
C LEU A 43 -20.30 -5.92 -14.45
N ALA A 44 -21.16 -4.96 -14.66
CA ALA A 44 -22.42 -4.81 -13.92
C ALA A 44 -23.58 -5.10 -14.84
N SER A 45 -24.35 -6.12 -14.55
CA SER A 45 -25.64 -6.41 -15.14
C SER A 45 -26.74 -6.20 -14.10
N GLN A 46 -28.00 -6.38 -14.50
CA GLN A 46 -29.14 -6.22 -13.62
C GLN A 46 -29.13 -7.23 -12.46
N ASP A 47 -28.56 -8.41 -12.70
CA ASP A 47 -28.62 -9.56 -11.79
C ASP A 47 -27.21 -10.00 -11.27
N LYS A 48 -26.14 -9.41 -11.80
CA LYS A 48 -24.78 -9.87 -11.47
C LYS A 48 -23.72 -8.77 -11.63
N TRP A 49 -22.88 -8.65 -10.63
CA TRP A 49 -21.69 -7.81 -10.68
C TRP A 49 -20.45 -8.68 -10.58
N THR A 50 -19.51 -8.47 -11.49
CA THR A 50 -18.21 -9.15 -11.45
C THR A 50 -17.11 -8.10 -11.45
N ILE A 51 -16.20 -8.21 -10.52
CA ILE A 51 -15.00 -7.37 -10.43
C ILE A 51 -13.80 -8.29 -10.64
N THR A 52 -13.09 -8.09 -11.74
CA THR A 52 -11.88 -8.84 -12.07
C THR A 52 -10.70 -7.89 -12.04
N PRO A 53 -9.90 -7.88 -10.96
CA PRO A 53 -8.63 -7.16 -10.96
C PRO A 53 -7.62 -7.93 -11.80
N LYS A 54 -6.95 -7.26 -12.74
CA LYS A 54 -5.83 -7.84 -13.48
C LYS A 54 -4.52 -7.31 -12.91
N ASN A 55 -3.57 -8.22 -12.72
CA ASN A 55 -2.21 -7.89 -12.26
C ASN A 55 -2.22 -7.02 -10.99
N ALA A 56 -3.04 -7.38 -10.01
CA ALA A 56 -3.00 -6.73 -8.72
C ALA A 56 -1.80 -7.26 -7.93
N GLU A 57 -0.91 -6.36 -7.56
CA GLU A 57 0.32 -6.67 -6.83
C GLU A 57 0.41 -5.83 -5.57
N LEU A 58 0.73 -6.49 -4.46
CA LEU A 58 1.05 -5.87 -3.19
C LEU A 58 2.55 -5.96 -2.94
N TYR A 59 3.16 -4.85 -2.55
CA TYR A 59 4.56 -4.83 -2.13
C TYR A 59 4.66 -4.22 -0.74
N MET A 60 5.22 -4.96 0.20
CA MET A 60 5.46 -4.51 1.56
C MET A 60 6.95 -4.59 1.88
N SER A 61 7.49 -3.53 2.43
CA SER A 61 8.90 -3.45 2.86
C SER A 61 8.92 -2.87 4.26
N ALA A 62 9.27 -3.67 5.23
CA ALA A 62 9.54 -3.24 6.60
C ALA A 62 10.49 -4.26 7.24
N LYS A 63 11.47 -3.78 8.00
CA LYS A 63 12.32 -4.66 8.77
C LYS A 63 11.57 -5.07 10.05
N GLY A 64 11.64 -6.35 10.39
CA GLY A 64 10.87 -6.93 11.50
C GLY A 64 9.40 -7.23 11.17
N LEU A 65 8.90 -6.83 9.99
CA LEU A 65 7.57 -7.25 9.56
C LEU A 65 7.60 -8.75 9.21
N ILE A 66 6.84 -9.52 9.94
CA ILE A 66 6.57 -10.92 9.66
C ILE A 66 5.25 -10.96 8.88
N VAL A 67 5.30 -11.46 7.67
CA VAL A 67 4.14 -11.68 6.81
C VAL A 67 3.95 -13.18 6.71
N PRO A 68 3.23 -13.81 7.66
CA PRO A 68 2.98 -15.24 7.60
C PRO A 68 2.09 -15.53 6.39
N THR A 69 2.44 -16.56 5.66
CA THR A 69 1.51 -17.17 4.72
C THR A 69 0.98 -18.43 5.38
N LYS A 70 -0.31 -18.64 5.27
CA LYS A 70 -0.87 -19.96 5.56
C LYS A 70 -0.17 -20.92 4.60
N GLY A 71 0.58 -21.88 5.10
CA GLY A 71 1.37 -22.80 4.28
C GLY A 71 2.87 -22.82 4.57
N GLU A 72 3.40 -21.83 5.28
CA GLU A 72 4.79 -21.88 5.74
C GLU A 72 4.90 -22.63 7.05
N THR A 73 5.84 -23.58 7.09
CA THR A 73 6.07 -24.43 8.26
C THR A 73 6.30 -23.58 9.52
N GLY A 74 5.40 -23.66 10.48
CA GLY A 74 5.50 -22.98 11.77
C GLY A 74 4.50 -21.83 11.98
N ASN A 75 3.81 -21.40 10.94
CA ASN A 75 2.86 -20.28 11.03
C ASN A 75 1.39 -20.73 11.04
N TYR A 76 1.12 -22.03 11.14
CA TYR A 76 -0.23 -22.54 11.22
C TYR A 76 -0.76 -22.44 12.65
N GLN A 77 -1.98 -21.91 12.76
CA GLN A 77 -2.74 -21.98 14.01
C GLN A 77 -3.36 -23.38 14.16
N GLU A 78 -3.76 -23.75 15.35
CA GLU A 78 -4.43 -25.04 15.58
C GLU A 78 -5.70 -25.19 14.73
N ASP A 79 -6.42 -24.10 14.52
CA ASP A 79 -7.63 -24.05 13.72
C ASP A 79 -7.41 -24.25 12.20
N ASP A 80 -6.16 -24.16 11.73
CA ASP A 80 -5.83 -24.36 10.31
C ASP A 80 -5.73 -25.85 9.93
N TYR A 81 -5.71 -26.75 10.93
CA TYR A 81 -5.61 -28.17 10.69
C TYR A 81 -6.96 -28.87 10.67
N ILE A 82 -7.03 -29.96 9.90
CA ILE A 82 -8.16 -30.88 9.97
C ILE A 82 -8.03 -31.65 11.28
N LEU A 83 -9.11 -31.74 12.05
CA LEU A 83 -9.18 -32.54 13.24
C LEU A 83 -9.62 -33.99 12.89
N ASP A 84 -9.11 -34.95 13.61
CA ASP A 84 -9.55 -36.35 13.51
C ASP A 84 -10.88 -36.58 14.23
N ALA A 85 -11.35 -37.82 14.24
CA ALA A 85 -12.62 -38.19 14.88
C ALA A 85 -12.62 -38.02 16.42
N ASN A 86 -11.44 -37.88 17.04
CA ASN A 86 -11.28 -37.65 18.46
C ASN A 86 -11.14 -36.15 18.81
N GLY A 87 -11.08 -35.30 17.80
CA GLY A 87 -10.84 -33.87 17.94
C GLY A 87 -9.35 -33.51 18.01
N ASP A 88 -8.46 -34.49 17.77
CA ASP A 88 -7.01 -34.24 17.76
C ASP A 88 -6.56 -33.72 16.39
N ARG A 89 -5.56 -32.84 16.41
CA ARG A 89 -4.98 -32.24 15.23
C ARG A 89 -4.30 -33.28 14.34
N THR A 90 -4.68 -33.32 13.07
CA THR A 90 -3.97 -34.10 12.03
C THR A 90 -2.79 -33.29 11.47
N GLN A 91 -2.02 -33.88 10.54
CA GLN A 91 -0.99 -33.18 9.77
C GLN A 91 -1.52 -32.55 8.49
N GLN A 92 -2.82 -32.62 8.24
CA GLN A 92 -3.46 -32.08 7.05
C GLN A 92 -4.07 -30.71 7.36
N LEU A 93 -3.83 -29.77 6.46
CA LEU A 93 -4.38 -28.42 6.53
C LEU A 93 -5.77 -28.37 5.91
N LYS A 94 -6.61 -27.48 6.40
CA LYS A 94 -7.88 -27.18 5.77
C LYS A 94 -7.65 -26.56 4.38
N GLU A 95 -8.59 -26.79 3.48
CA GLU A 95 -8.54 -26.22 2.14
C GLU A 95 -8.48 -24.68 2.19
N GLY A 96 -7.64 -24.08 1.36
CA GLY A 96 -7.48 -22.62 1.27
C GLY A 96 -6.52 -22.00 2.29
N THR A 97 -5.81 -22.82 3.10
CA THR A 97 -4.83 -22.30 4.06
C THR A 97 -3.45 -22.06 3.44
N ASP A 98 -3.15 -22.68 2.30
CA ASP A 98 -1.83 -22.62 1.67
C ASP A 98 -1.60 -21.35 0.84
N GLY A 99 -0.46 -20.72 1.03
CA GLY A 99 0.07 -19.67 0.15
C GLY A 99 -0.56 -18.28 0.26
N GLN A 100 -1.56 -18.08 1.12
CA GLN A 100 -2.23 -16.78 1.27
C GLN A 100 -1.57 -15.93 2.35
N ILE A 101 -1.43 -14.64 2.07
CA ILE A 101 -1.02 -13.67 3.08
C ILE A 101 -2.23 -13.40 3.98
N SER A 102 -2.09 -13.73 5.26
CA SER A 102 -3.07 -13.39 6.28
C SER A 102 -2.75 -12.02 6.85
N TYR A 103 -3.71 -11.09 6.77
CA TYR A 103 -3.54 -9.75 7.34
C TYR A 103 -3.74 -9.75 8.85
N ASP A 104 -4.53 -10.67 9.36
CA ASP A 104 -4.84 -10.79 10.78
C ASP A 104 -3.64 -11.27 11.59
N ASP A 105 -2.70 -11.96 10.92
CA ASP A 105 -1.50 -12.51 11.53
C ASP A 105 -0.24 -11.69 11.23
N LEU A 106 -0.38 -10.46 10.72
CA LEU A 106 0.78 -9.57 10.57
C LEU A 106 1.38 -9.28 11.93
N ASP A 107 2.60 -9.72 12.14
CA ASP A 107 3.32 -9.53 13.38
C ASP A 107 4.60 -8.72 13.15
N PHE A 108 5.11 -8.14 14.23
CA PHE A 108 6.33 -7.35 14.21
C PHE A 108 7.32 -7.94 15.21
N ASP A 109 8.42 -8.45 14.70
CA ASP A 109 9.60 -8.73 15.49
C ASP A 109 10.21 -7.41 15.99
N THR A 110 9.84 -7.04 17.20
CA THR A 110 10.25 -5.76 17.82
C THR A 110 11.75 -5.73 18.11
N ASP A 111 12.42 -6.88 18.21
CA ASP A 111 13.86 -6.96 18.41
C ASP A 111 14.64 -6.71 17.12
N ASN A 112 13.97 -6.79 15.97
CA ASN A 112 14.57 -6.65 14.65
C ASN A 112 14.05 -5.42 13.87
N LEU A 113 13.54 -4.43 14.57
CA LEU A 113 13.11 -3.18 13.94
C LEU A 113 14.32 -2.39 13.40
N GLY A 114 14.11 -1.64 12.32
CA GLY A 114 15.16 -0.81 11.75
C GLY A 114 14.89 -0.37 10.32
N PRO A 115 15.86 0.33 9.73
CA PRO A 115 15.73 0.79 8.36
C PRO A 115 15.68 -0.39 7.38
N THR A 116 14.77 -0.30 6.45
CA THR A 116 14.62 -1.26 5.34
C THR A 116 14.94 -0.65 3.98
N GLY A 117 15.16 0.68 3.92
CA GLY A 117 15.50 1.38 2.70
C GLY A 117 16.49 2.51 2.90
N PHE A 118 17.27 2.80 1.84
CA PHE A 118 18.15 3.95 1.79
C PHE A 118 18.02 4.64 0.45
N GLY A 119 18.07 5.97 0.45
CA GLY A 119 17.93 6.78 -0.73
C GLY A 119 18.54 8.15 -0.63
N MET A 120 18.40 8.90 -1.69
CA MET A 120 18.80 10.29 -1.76
C MET A 120 17.83 11.10 -2.61
N ALA A 121 17.76 12.38 -2.32
CA ALA A 121 17.02 13.32 -3.14
C ALA A 121 17.71 14.68 -3.17
N ILE A 122 17.34 15.49 -4.15
CA ILE A 122 17.79 16.85 -4.29
C ILE A 122 16.59 17.78 -4.47
N ASP A 123 16.63 18.93 -3.80
CA ASP A 123 15.76 20.05 -4.07
C ASP A 123 16.55 21.16 -4.72
N LEU A 124 15.98 21.80 -5.72
CA LEU A 124 16.53 22.95 -6.41
C LEU A 124 15.52 24.08 -6.38
N GLY A 125 16.01 25.30 -6.21
CA GLY A 125 15.13 26.47 -6.21
C GLY A 125 15.83 27.71 -6.75
N ALA A 126 15.06 28.60 -7.36
CA ALA A 126 15.52 29.90 -7.80
C ALA A 126 14.43 30.97 -7.61
N THR A 127 14.86 32.15 -7.26
CA THR A 127 14.02 33.34 -7.19
C THR A 127 14.67 34.44 -8.04
N TYR A 128 13.88 35.05 -8.91
CA TYR A 128 14.32 36.10 -9.81
C TYR A 128 13.47 37.36 -9.67
N LYS A 129 14.10 38.47 -9.26
CA LYS A 129 13.49 39.80 -9.24
C LYS A 129 13.60 40.43 -10.63
N LEU A 130 12.49 40.52 -11.34
CA LEU A 130 12.46 41.19 -12.66
C LEU A 130 12.64 42.67 -12.49
N ASN A 131 11.94 43.26 -11.53
CA ASN A 131 11.98 44.68 -11.13
C ASN A 131 11.51 44.82 -9.67
N ASP A 132 11.28 46.00 -9.19
CA ASP A 132 10.83 46.28 -7.81
C ASP A 132 9.41 45.76 -7.52
N GLU A 133 8.64 45.53 -8.56
CA GLU A 133 7.25 45.07 -8.46
C GLU A 133 7.09 43.57 -8.65
N TRP A 134 7.86 42.96 -9.55
CA TRP A 134 7.69 41.57 -9.94
C TRP A 134 8.85 40.67 -9.49
N THR A 135 8.49 39.61 -8.79
CA THR A 135 9.41 38.52 -8.42
C THR A 135 8.83 37.19 -8.88
N PHE A 136 9.64 36.39 -9.55
CA PHE A 136 9.30 35.03 -9.97
C PHE A 136 10.08 34.01 -9.16
N SER A 137 9.49 32.87 -8.91
CA SER A 137 10.15 31.75 -8.24
C SER A 137 9.85 30.42 -8.95
N ALA A 138 10.83 29.53 -8.93
CA ALA A 138 10.67 28.17 -9.39
C ALA A 138 11.40 27.24 -8.43
N SER A 139 10.80 26.09 -8.09
CA SER A 139 11.50 25.06 -7.33
C SER A 139 11.09 23.68 -7.79
N LEU A 140 12.05 22.77 -7.81
CA LEU A 140 11.89 21.34 -8.04
C LEU A 140 12.28 20.63 -6.76
N LEU A 141 11.34 19.95 -6.14
CA LEU A 141 11.51 19.27 -4.85
C LEU A 141 11.48 17.77 -5.03
N ASP A 142 12.16 17.06 -4.15
CA ASP A 142 12.12 15.59 -4.00
C ASP A 142 12.52 14.82 -5.28
N LEU A 143 13.43 15.39 -6.08
CA LEU A 143 14.00 14.67 -7.20
C LEU A 143 14.98 13.61 -6.69
N GLY A 144 14.49 12.38 -6.52
CA GLY A 144 15.26 11.33 -5.88
C GLY A 144 14.59 9.97 -5.88
N PHE A 145 15.19 9.06 -5.12
CA PHE A 145 14.71 7.67 -5.01
C PHE A 145 15.05 7.07 -3.65
N ILE A 146 14.34 5.99 -3.30
CA ILE A 146 14.67 5.10 -2.19
C ILE A 146 14.77 3.67 -2.72
N SER A 147 15.87 2.99 -2.38
CA SER A 147 16.06 1.57 -2.62
C SER A 147 15.67 0.79 -1.36
N TRP A 148 14.60 0.02 -1.47
CA TRP A 148 14.03 -0.81 -0.41
C TRP A 148 14.63 -2.21 -0.46
N LYS A 149 14.83 -2.81 0.71
CA LYS A 149 15.24 -4.19 0.91
C LYS A 149 14.14 -4.92 1.68
N ASN A 150 14.24 -6.24 1.75
CA ASN A 150 13.27 -7.07 2.47
C ASN A 150 11.82 -6.81 2.02
N THR A 151 11.63 -6.67 0.71
CA THR A 151 10.31 -6.47 0.13
C THR A 151 9.64 -7.82 -0.07
N THR A 152 8.45 -7.98 0.50
CA THR A 152 7.53 -9.10 0.21
C THR A 152 6.58 -8.68 -0.89
N LYS A 153 6.41 -9.55 -1.89
CA LYS A 153 5.47 -9.38 -2.99
C LYS A 153 4.29 -10.31 -2.80
N GLY A 154 3.08 -9.78 -2.87
CA GLY A 154 1.85 -10.54 -3.01
C GLY A 154 1.19 -10.28 -4.35
N THR A 155 0.49 -11.28 -4.88
CA THR A 155 -0.32 -11.17 -6.11
C THR A 155 -1.74 -11.56 -5.82
N MET A 156 -2.71 -10.83 -6.37
CA MET A 156 -4.12 -11.17 -6.28
C MET A 156 -4.53 -11.89 -7.55
N SER A 157 -5.20 -13.03 -7.39
CA SER A 157 -5.65 -13.87 -8.50
C SER A 157 -7.16 -14.16 -8.50
N LYS A 158 -7.91 -13.63 -7.52
CA LYS A 158 -9.32 -13.94 -7.36
C LYS A 158 -10.23 -12.91 -8.01
N ASP A 159 -11.25 -13.39 -8.69
CA ASP A 159 -12.38 -12.61 -9.18
C ASP A 159 -13.45 -12.53 -8.09
N PHE A 160 -14.04 -11.37 -7.93
CA PHE A 160 -15.22 -11.20 -7.10
C PHE A 160 -16.47 -11.24 -7.97
N THR A 161 -17.45 -12.04 -7.56
CA THR A 161 -18.76 -12.11 -8.21
C THR A 161 -19.84 -11.95 -7.16
N PHE A 162 -20.73 -10.99 -7.37
CA PHE A 162 -21.93 -10.80 -6.58
C PHE A 162 -23.16 -11.04 -7.46
N ASP A 163 -23.92 -12.07 -7.16
CA ASP A 163 -25.09 -12.50 -7.93
C ASP A 163 -26.42 -11.90 -7.39
N GLY A 164 -26.33 -10.85 -6.55
CA GLY A 164 -27.47 -10.23 -5.90
C GLY A 164 -27.87 -10.94 -4.61
N PHE A 165 -28.83 -10.34 -3.92
CA PHE A 165 -29.44 -10.99 -2.75
C PHE A 165 -30.54 -11.96 -3.22
N SER A 166 -30.48 -13.21 -2.77
CA SER A 166 -31.57 -14.16 -2.97
C SER A 166 -32.81 -13.73 -2.17
N GLU A 167 -33.95 -14.34 -2.45
CA GLU A 167 -35.24 -13.99 -1.82
C GLU A 167 -35.10 -13.76 -0.30
N ILE A 168 -35.35 -12.52 0.12
CA ILE A 168 -35.29 -12.13 1.53
C ILE A 168 -36.55 -12.61 2.21
N SER A 169 -36.45 -13.60 3.09
CA SER A 169 -37.55 -13.99 3.94
C SER A 169 -37.80 -12.93 5.02
N VAL A 170 -38.89 -12.21 4.89
CA VAL A 170 -39.35 -11.20 5.85
C VAL A 170 -40.03 -11.84 7.08
N LYS A 171 -40.28 -13.13 7.06
CA LYS A 171 -40.88 -13.86 8.17
C LYS A 171 -39.84 -14.66 8.92
N ASP A 172 -39.60 -14.27 10.15
CA ASP A 172 -38.79 -15.02 11.11
C ASP A 172 -39.67 -16.19 11.66
N ASP A 173 -39.78 -17.27 10.89
CA ASP A 173 -40.49 -18.49 11.32
C ASP A 173 -39.53 -19.53 11.95
N GLY A 174 -38.25 -19.14 12.15
CA GLY A 174 -37.24 -19.98 12.81
C GLY A 174 -36.71 -21.15 12.00
N THR A 175 -37.16 -21.34 10.75
CA THR A 175 -36.89 -22.57 9.97
C THR A 175 -35.87 -22.37 8.83
N ASN A 176 -35.52 -21.14 8.47
CA ASN A 176 -34.55 -20.85 7.41
C ASN A 176 -33.50 -19.76 7.84
N SER A 177 -32.45 -20.20 8.52
CA SER A 177 -31.38 -19.31 8.92
C SER A 177 -30.46 -18.88 7.76
N GLU A 178 -30.46 -19.61 6.65
CA GLU A 178 -29.56 -19.36 5.51
C GLU A 178 -29.96 -18.16 4.63
N ASN A 179 -31.23 -17.76 4.65
CA ASN A 179 -31.77 -16.67 3.83
C ASN A 179 -32.03 -15.37 4.61
N LYS A 180 -31.42 -15.20 5.78
CA LYS A 180 -31.50 -13.93 6.49
C LYS A 180 -30.63 -12.90 5.78
N LEU A 181 -31.14 -11.67 5.66
CA LEU A 181 -30.40 -10.55 5.07
C LEU A 181 -29.02 -10.37 5.73
N ASP A 182 -28.97 -10.55 7.05
CA ASP A 182 -27.73 -10.42 7.81
C ASP A 182 -26.66 -11.42 7.33
N ASN A 183 -27.03 -12.70 7.15
CA ASN A 183 -26.10 -13.72 6.67
C ASN A 183 -25.62 -13.44 5.23
N GLN A 184 -26.48 -12.90 4.37
CA GLN A 184 -26.10 -12.55 3.01
C GLN A 184 -25.22 -11.29 2.96
N VAL A 185 -25.44 -10.36 3.87
CA VAL A 185 -24.58 -9.18 4.04
C VAL A 185 -23.22 -9.60 4.60
N ASP A 186 -23.19 -10.46 5.61
CA ASP A 186 -21.95 -10.99 6.19
C ASP A 186 -21.14 -11.74 5.12
N GLN A 187 -21.78 -12.60 4.33
CA GLN A 187 -21.13 -13.30 3.22
C GLN A 187 -20.60 -12.32 2.17
N LEU A 188 -21.33 -11.28 1.82
CA LEU A 188 -20.87 -10.24 0.90
C LEU A 188 -19.62 -9.51 1.46
N VAL A 189 -19.61 -9.21 2.76
CA VAL A 189 -18.47 -8.59 3.43
C VAL A 189 -17.26 -9.52 3.42
N ASP A 190 -17.46 -10.81 3.69
CA ASP A 190 -16.40 -11.81 3.65
C ASP A 190 -15.84 -11.99 2.23
N ASP A 191 -16.71 -12.09 1.23
CA ASP A 191 -16.31 -12.18 -0.18
C ASP A 191 -15.55 -10.91 -0.66
N LEU A 192 -15.94 -9.73 -0.17
CA LEU A 192 -15.21 -8.48 -0.42
C LEU A 192 -13.86 -8.44 0.31
N ALA A 193 -13.81 -8.98 1.52
CA ALA A 193 -12.56 -9.11 2.27
C ALA A 193 -11.60 -10.09 1.57
N ASP A 194 -12.12 -11.14 0.94
CA ASP A 194 -11.34 -12.08 0.14
C ASP A 194 -10.66 -11.43 -1.07
N LEU A 195 -11.25 -10.36 -1.63
CA LEU A 195 -10.58 -9.55 -2.65
C LEU A 195 -9.31 -8.86 -2.15
N ALA A 196 -9.15 -8.70 -0.86
CA ALA A 196 -7.97 -8.11 -0.24
C ALA A 196 -6.88 -9.13 0.11
N LYS A 197 -7.11 -10.42 -0.14
CA LYS A 197 -6.12 -11.48 0.09
C LYS A 197 -5.17 -11.59 -1.09
N PHE A 198 -3.87 -11.66 -0.80
CA PHE A 198 -2.82 -11.79 -1.79
C PHE A 198 -2.06 -13.09 -1.58
N ASP A 199 -1.74 -13.78 -2.68
CA ASP A 199 -0.84 -14.90 -2.67
C ASP A 199 0.61 -14.40 -2.60
N LYS A 200 1.43 -14.95 -1.71
CA LYS A 200 2.84 -14.57 -1.59
C LYS A 200 3.61 -15.03 -2.82
N ALA A 201 4.12 -14.07 -3.58
CA ALA A 201 4.84 -14.34 -4.83
C ALA A 201 6.35 -14.15 -4.71
N GLY A 202 6.83 -13.58 -3.60
CA GLY A 202 8.27 -13.39 -3.37
C GLY A 202 8.57 -12.68 -2.05
N GLU A 203 9.76 -12.94 -1.53
CA GLU A 203 10.26 -12.39 -0.28
C GLU A 203 11.72 -11.95 -0.40
N GLY A 204 12.18 -11.05 0.49
CA GLY A 204 13.57 -10.60 0.52
C GLY A 204 14.02 -9.80 -0.70
N MET A 205 13.10 -9.33 -1.51
CA MET A 205 13.38 -8.63 -2.77
C MET A 205 13.94 -7.23 -2.53
N LYS A 206 14.69 -6.74 -3.52
CA LYS A 206 15.08 -5.33 -3.58
C LYS A 206 14.20 -4.61 -4.58
N ARG A 207 13.73 -3.42 -4.19
CA ARG A 207 12.91 -2.57 -5.07
C ARG A 207 13.31 -1.11 -4.92
N THR A 208 13.60 -0.46 -6.03
CA THR A 208 13.86 0.99 -6.04
C THR A 208 12.62 1.72 -6.50
N THR A 209 12.27 2.78 -5.77
CA THR A 209 11.12 3.63 -6.11
C THR A 209 11.56 5.08 -6.16
N ALA A 210 11.16 5.78 -7.22
CA ALA A 210 11.31 7.22 -7.29
C ALA A 210 10.42 7.91 -6.25
N LEU A 211 10.85 9.04 -5.76
CA LEU A 211 10.00 9.97 -5.01
C LEU A 211 9.06 10.71 -5.97
N ALA A 212 7.99 11.25 -5.43
CA ALA A 212 7.08 12.10 -6.19
C ALA A 212 7.69 13.51 -6.32
N ALA A 213 8.53 13.71 -7.32
CA ALA A 213 9.12 15.01 -7.57
C ALA A 213 8.01 16.05 -7.88
N THR A 214 8.14 17.24 -7.28
CA THR A 214 7.14 18.30 -7.38
C THR A 214 7.77 19.57 -7.93
N LEU A 215 7.17 20.14 -8.99
CA LEU A 215 7.56 21.43 -9.56
C LEU A 215 6.61 22.51 -9.02
N HIS A 216 7.17 23.53 -8.40
CA HIS A 216 6.47 24.73 -7.97
C HIS A 216 6.90 25.92 -8.83
N LEU A 217 5.94 26.70 -9.29
CA LEU A 217 6.16 27.97 -9.97
C LEU A 217 5.38 29.05 -9.23
N GLY A 218 5.98 30.20 -9.01
CA GLY A 218 5.37 31.32 -8.32
C GLY A 218 5.68 32.65 -8.97
N ALA A 219 4.73 33.58 -8.85
CA ALA A 219 4.92 34.98 -9.21
C ALA A 219 4.33 35.84 -8.09
N GLN A 220 5.08 36.88 -7.71
CA GLN A 220 4.68 37.86 -6.71
C GLN A 220 4.70 39.24 -7.32
N TYR A 221 3.63 40.00 -7.09
CA TYR A 221 3.52 41.39 -7.44
C TYR A 221 3.45 42.24 -6.17
N THR A 222 4.34 43.21 -6.02
CA THR A 222 4.38 44.16 -4.90
C THR A 222 3.77 45.48 -5.36
N LEU A 223 2.69 45.91 -4.71
CA LEU A 223 2.06 47.20 -5.01
C LEU A 223 3.01 48.32 -4.61
N PRO A 224 3.26 49.28 -5.53
CA PRO A 224 4.03 50.46 -5.18
C PRO A 224 3.33 51.23 -4.05
N ALA A 225 4.11 51.63 -3.04
CA ALA A 225 3.59 52.53 -2.01
C ALA A 225 3.37 53.91 -2.60
N TYR A 226 2.17 54.42 -2.49
CA TYR A 226 1.84 55.82 -2.84
C TYR A 226 2.25 56.75 -1.70
#